data_f85d43c3936e130c8f7aee0f6177df1a
#
_entry.id   f85d43c3936e130c8f7aee0f6177df1a
#
_cell.length_a   1.000
_cell.length_b   1.000
_cell.length_c   1.000
_cell.angle_alpha   90.00
_cell.angle_beta   90.00
_cell.angle_gamma   90.00
#
_symmetry.space_group_name_H-M   'P 1'
#
loop_
_entity.id
_entity.type
_entity.pdbx_description
1 polymer ?
#
loop_
_entity_poly.entity_id
_entity_poly.type
_entity_poly.pdbx_seq_one_letter_code
_entity_poly.pdbx_strand_id
1 'polypeptide(L)'
;AHTKVLDTQGKYTWIKAPRYDGKPLQVGPLANIVVNYAKKNERVVKVVDQFLKDAGLPLEAVFSTLGRTACRMIEAKVVADNGLIALENLIANIKSGDTQTCAKYVIDNSKEYKGRYIGHVPRGALSHWCRIEKGVIKNWQAVVPSTWNATPKDKDGAMGAYESCL
;
A
#
# COMPACT_ATOMS: atom_id res chain seq x y z
N ALA A 1 19.55 18.59 -23.85
CA ALA A 1 18.36 19.00 -23.08
C ALA A 1 18.80 20.08 -22.10
N HIS A 2 18.32 21.29 -22.24
CA HIS A 2 18.62 22.35 -21.28
C HIS A 2 17.79 22.09 -20.02
N THR A 3 18.47 21.82 -18.92
CA THR A 3 17.85 21.79 -17.58
C THR A 3 17.36 23.20 -17.29
N LYS A 4 16.07 23.44 -17.41
CA LYS A 4 15.50 24.69 -16.89
C LYS A 4 15.65 24.68 -15.37
N VAL A 5 15.96 25.85 -14.81
CA VAL A 5 15.95 26.04 -13.36
C VAL A 5 14.57 25.59 -12.83
N LEU A 6 14.59 24.77 -11.79
CA LEU A 6 13.40 24.22 -11.18
C LEU A 6 12.55 25.37 -10.61
N ASP A 7 11.37 25.55 -11.18
CA ASP A 7 10.37 26.46 -10.62
C ASP A 7 9.51 25.70 -9.59
N THR A 8 9.92 25.74 -8.34
CA THR A 8 9.21 25.07 -7.24
C THR A 8 7.84 25.70 -6.90
N GLN A 9 7.51 26.85 -7.49
CA GLN A 9 6.20 27.48 -7.36
C GLN A 9 5.25 27.08 -8.47
N GLY A 10 5.79 26.60 -9.61
CA GLY A 10 5.04 26.13 -10.76
C GLY A 10 5.02 24.61 -10.90
N LYS A 11 5.11 24.15 -12.13
CA LYS A 11 5.21 22.71 -12.45
C LYS A 11 6.66 22.26 -12.37
N TYR A 12 7.01 21.56 -11.30
CA TYR A 12 8.41 21.17 -11.01
C TYR A 12 8.66 19.66 -11.03
N THR A 13 7.65 18.84 -11.31
CA THR A 13 7.79 17.39 -11.35
C THR A 13 7.03 16.77 -12.52
N TRP A 14 7.52 15.63 -12.98
CA TRP A 14 6.90 14.79 -14.00
C TRP A 14 6.14 13.61 -13.40
N ILE A 15 6.19 13.46 -12.08
CA ILE A 15 5.52 12.38 -11.37
C ILE A 15 4.02 12.62 -11.44
N LYS A 16 3.27 11.56 -11.74
CA LYS A 16 1.81 11.59 -11.63
C LYS A 16 1.42 11.85 -10.19
N ALA A 17 0.43 12.69 -10.00
CA ALA A 17 0.00 13.18 -8.70
C ALA A 17 -1.36 12.57 -8.32
N PRO A 18 -1.41 11.32 -7.82
CA PRO A 18 -2.65 10.77 -7.30
C PRO A 18 -3.11 11.61 -6.11
N ARG A 19 -4.43 11.76 -6.00
CA ARG A 19 -5.09 12.51 -4.93
C ARG A 19 -6.22 11.68 -4.35
N TYR A 20 -6.40 11.77 -3.07
CA TYR A 20 -7.58 11.25 -2.38
C TYR A 20 -8.41 12.44 -1.91
N ASP A 21 -9.60 12.55 -2.45
CA ASP A 21 -10.47 13.72 -2.21
C ASP A 21 -9.73 15.07 -2.46
N GLY A 22 -8.99 15.12 -3.57
CA GLY A 22 -8.23 16.32 -3.99
C GLY A 22 -6.92 16.55 -3.25
N LYS A 23 -6.59 15.78 -2.19
CA LYS A 23 -5.44 16.00 -1.30
C LYS A 23 -4.30 14.99 -1.53
N PRO A 24 -3.03 15.39 -1.28
CA PRO A 24 -1.93 14.44 -1.16
C PRO A 24 -2.19 13.46 -0.03
N LEU A 25 -1.70 12.23 -0.18
CA LEU A 25 -1.88 11.19 0.82
C LEU A 25 -0.57 10.43 1.02
N GLN A 26 -0.18 10.24 2.27
CA GLN A 26 0.89 9.31 2.61
C GLN A 26 0.37 7.88 2.64
N VAL A 27 1.08 6.97 1.99
CA VAL A 27 0.83 5.53 2.06
C VAL A 27 2.08 4.81 2.59
N GLY A 28 1.91 3.62 3.12
CA GLY A 28 3.02 2.82 3.63
C GLY A 28 2.72 2.18 4.98
N PRO A 29 3.75 1.63 5.64
CA PRO A 29 3.60 0.95 6.93
C PRO A 29 2.90 1.81 7.99
N LEU A 30 3.30 3.06 8.16
CA LEU A 30 2.62 3.96 9.11
C LEU A 30 1.12 4.05 8.82
N ALA A 31 0.74 4.36 7.57
CA ALA A 31 -0.67 4.49 7.20
C ALA A 31 -1.43 3.18 7.41
N ASN A 32 -0.82 2.03 7.05
CA ASN A 32 -1.43 0.72 7.25
C ASN A 32 -1.66 0.42 8.74
N ILE A 33 -0.65 0.64 9.57
CA ILE A 33 -0.74 0.41 11.02
C ILE A 33 -1.80 1.33 11.64
N VAL A 34 -1.77 2.63 11.36
CA VAL A 34 -2.71 3.61 11.94
C VAL A 34 -4.15 3.30 11.55
N VAL A 35 -4.41 2.98 10.27
CA VAL A 35 -5.75 2.64 9.79
C VAL A 35 -6.27 1.34 10.44
N ASN A 36 -5.43 0.31 10.52
CA ASN A 36 -5.81 -0.95 11.14
C ASN A 36 -5.99 -0.83 12.65
N TYR A 37 -5.17 -0.02 13.32
CA TYR A 37 -5.31 0.29 14.73
C TYR A 37 -6.63 1.01 15.01
N ALA A 38 -6.94 2.05 14.24
CA ALA A 38 -8.21 2.78 14.35
C ALA A 38 -9.44 1.91 14.06
N LYS A 39 -9.30 0.93 13.17
CA LYS A 39 -10.35 -0.09 12.90
C LYS A 39 -10.40 -1.21 13.94
N LYS A 40 -9.60 -1.13 14.99
CA LYS A 40 -9.51 -2.14 16.05
C LYS A 40 -9.20 -3.56 15.52
N ASN A 41 -8.34 -3.66 14.52
CA ASN A 41 -7.83 -4.95 14.08
C ASN A 41 -7.02 -5.58 15.22
N GLU A 42 -7.53 -6.62 15.83
CA GLU A 42 -7.00 -7.23 17.07
C GLU A 42 -5.52 -7.60 16.95
N ARG A 43 -5.08 -8.13 15.80
CA ARG A 43 -3.69 -8.54 15.58
C ARG A 43 -2.76 -7.33 15.57
N VAL A 44 -3.19 -6.24 14.91
CA VAL A 44 -2.40 -5.02 14.84
C VAL A 44 -2.38 -4.32 16.18
N VAL A 45 -3.55 -4.16 16.82
CA VAL A 45 -3.68 -3.53 18.15
C VAL A 45 -2.76 -4.23 19.15
N LYS A 46 -2.80 -5.56 19.23
CA LYS A 46 -1.94 -6.33 20.15
C LYS A 46 -0.45 -6.02 19.98
N VAL A 47 0.04 -5.99 18.73
CA VAL A 47 1.47 -5.77 18.47
C VAL A 47 1.85 -4.30 18.71
N VAL A 48 0.98 -3.35 18.34
CA VAL A 48 1.22 -1.91 18.57
C VAL A 48 1.24 -1.61 20.07
N ASP A 49 0.24 -2.06 20.81
CA ASP A 49 0.14 -1.79 22.25
C ASP A 49 1.33 -2.40 23.01
N GLN A 50 1.75 -3.60 22.64
CA GLN A 50 2.93 -4.22 23.22
C GLN A 50 4.18 -3.40 22.93
N PHE A 51 4.39 -2.98 21.67
CA PHE A 51 5.52 -2.15 21.29
C PHE A 51 5.56 -0.81 22.05
N LEU A 52 4.44 -0.11 22.13
CA LEU A 52 4.34 1.18 22.81
C LEU A 52 4.61 1.03 24.32
N LYS A 53 4.08 -0.02 24.93
CA LYS A 53 4.33 -0.34 26.34
C LYS A 53 5.81 -0.60 26.60
N ASP A 54 6.45 -1.44 25.80
CA ASP A 54 7.86 -1.83 25.97
C ASP A 54 8.80 -0.65 25.73
N ALA A 55 8.44 0.24 24.82
CA ALA A 55 9.19 1.45 24.51
C ALA A 55 8.91 2.63 25.49
N GLY A 56 7.86 2.55 26.29
CA GLY A 56 7.42 3.65 27.15
C GLY A 56 6.97 4.89 26.37
N LEU A 57 6.35 4.68 25.20
CA LEU A 57 5.96 5.74 24.26
C LEU A 57 4.45 5.87 24.11
N PRO A 58 3.94 7.08 23.90
CA PRO A 58 2.54 7.29 23.53
C PRO A 58 2.32 6.97 22.05
N LEU A 59 1.04 6.79 21.66
CA LEU A 59 0.66 6.43 20.28
C LEU A 59 1.12 7.48 19.25
N GLU A 60 1.13 8.75 19.63
CA GLU A 60 1.53 9.86 18.77
C GLU A 60 2.99 9.77 18.31
N ALA A 61 3.84 9.06 19.05
CA ALA A 61 5.24 8.85 18.68
C ALA A 61 5.43 8.14 17.33
N VAL A 62 4.41 7.39 16.85
CA VAL A 62 4.46 6.72 15.55
C VAL A 62 4.50 7.69 14.36
N PHE A 63 4.08 8.95 14.55
CA PHE A 63 4.08 9.97 13.49
C PHE A 63 5.45 10.65 13.28
N SER A 64 6.47 10.22 13.98
CA SER A 64 7.86 10.67 13.79
C SER A 64 8.59 9.86 12.70
N THR A 65 9.79 10.28 12.32
CA THR A 65 10.65 9.52 11.39
C THR A 65 11.01 8.15 11.95
N LEU A 66 11.38 8.06 13.23
CA LEU A 66 11.63 6.79 13.91
C LEU A 66 10.36 5.96 14.05
N GLY A 67 9.23 6.59 14.33
CA GLY A 67 7.92 5.94 14.38
C GLY A 67 7.53 5.29 13.05
N ARG A 68 7.83 5.91 11.91
CA ARG A 68 7.63 5.30 10.58
C ARG A 68 8.47 4.03 10.40
N THR A 69 9.70 4.04 10.89
CA THR A 69 10.57 2.86 10.89
C THR A 69 10.04 1.78 11.83
N ALA A 70 9.59 2.15 13.02
CA ALA A 70 8.96 1.24 13.96
C ALA A 70 7.69 0.61 13.38
N CYS A 71 6.82 1.38 12.73
CA CYS A 71 5.64 0.85 12.04
C CYS A 71 5.99 -0.20 10.99
N ARG A 72 7.10 -0.06 10.28
CA ARG A 72 7.58 -1.08 9.33
C ARG A 72 7.96 -2.38 10.03
N MET A 73 8.60 -2.31 11.20
CA MET A 73 8.93 -3.49 12.00
C MET A 73 7.68 -4.15 12.61
N ILE A 74 6.73 -3.34 13.09
CA ILE A 74 5.43 -3.81 13.58
C ILE A 74 4.68 -4.54 12.45
N GLU A 75 4.63 -3.95 11.26
CA GLU A 75 4.01 -4.58 10.10
C GLU A 75 4.69 -5.91 9.75
N ALA A 76 6.01 -5.96 9.73
CA ALA A 76 6.76 -7.19 9.48
C ALA A 76 6.41 -8.29 10.50
N LYS A 77 6.28 -7.93 11.78
CA LYS A 77 5.86 -8.87 12.84
C LYS A 77 4.45 -9.40 12.59
N VAL A 78 3.49 -8.52 12.29
CA VAL A 78 2.10 -8.91 11.99
C VAL A 78 2.03 -9.81 10.76
N VAL A 79 2.80 -9.51 9.71
CA VAL A 79 2.85 -10.33 8.49
C VAL A 79 3.48 -11.70 8.77
N ALA A 80 4.54 -11.76 9.57
CA ALA A 80 5.17 -13.02 9.95
C ALA A 80 4.21 -13.92 10.75
N ASP A 81 3.49 -13.36 11.72
CA ASP A 81 2.47 -14.09 12.49
C ASP A 81 1.33 -14.62 11.58
N ASN A 82 0.89 -13.81 10.61
CA ASN A 82 -0.09 -14.24 9.62
C ASN A 82 0.45 -15.34 8.71
N GLY A 83 1.74 -15.35 8.42
CA GLY A 83 2.40 -16.40 7.65
C GLY A 83 2.31 -17.78 8.32
N LEU A 84 2.45 -17.84 9.63
CA LEU A 84 2.26 -19.10 10.39
C LEU A 84 0.83 -19.61 10.27
N ILE A 85 -0.15 -18.73 10.41
CA ILE A 85 -1.57 -19.10 10.27
C ILE A 85 -1.86 -19.60 8.84
N ALA A 86 -1.29 -18.92 7.83
CA ALA A 86 -1.46 -19.33 6.44
C ALA A 86 -0.87 -20.73 6.18
N LEU A 87 0.28 -21.03 6.79
CA LEU A 87 0.90 -22.36 6.72
C LEU A 87 0.03 -23.44 7.37
N GLU A 88 -0.51 -23.17 8.55
CA GLU A 88 -1.43 -24.08 9.24
C GLU A 88 -2.66 -24.37 8.40
N ASN A 89 -3.27 -23.33 7.79
CA ASN A 89 -4.41 -23.47 6.90
C ASN A 89 -4.05 -24.30 5.66
N LEU A 90 -2.88 -24.07 5.06
CA LEU A 90 -2.40 -24.85 3.92
C LEU A 90 -2.26 -26.34 4.29
N ILE A 91 -1.67 -26.62 5.44
CA ILE A 91 -1.54 -28.02 5.93
C ILE A 91 -2.92 -28.65 6.14
N ALA A 92 -3.87 -27.90 6.70
CA ALA A 92 -5.23 -28.39 6.92
C ALA A 92 -5.92 -28.69 5.57
N ASN A 93 -5.79 -27.81 4.57
CA ASN A 93 -6.34 -28.04 3.23
C ASN A 93 -5.75 -29.27 2.56
N ILE A 94 -4.44 -29.45 2.60
CA ILE A 94 -3.80 -30.64 2.05
C ILE A 94 -4.30 -31.92 2.75
N LYS A 95 -4.42 -31.90 4.07
CA LYS A 95 -4.93 -33.05 4.86
C LYS A 95 -6.40 -33.35 4.54
N SER A 96 -7.21 -32.37 4.18
CA SER A 96 -8.60 -32.56 3.74
C SER A 96 -8.75 -33.02 2.29
N GLY A 97 -7.65 -33.16 1.56
CA GLY A 97 -7.63 -33.59 0.15
C GLY A 97 -7.73 -32.43 -0.84
N ASP A 98 -7.76 -31.17 -0.39
CA ASP A 98 -7.67 -30.00 -1.26
C ASP A 98 -6.21 -29.73 -1.63
N THR A 99 -5.81 -30.28 -2.78
CA THR A 99 -4.46 -30.13 -3.34
C THR A 99 -4.46 -29.31 -4.62
N GLN A 100 -5.57 -28.64 -4.94
CA GLN A 100 -5.68 -27.83 -6.13
C GLN A 100 -4.86 -26.54 -5.98
N THR A 101 -3.80 -26.41 -6.78
CA THR A 101 -2.89 -25.27 -6.75
C THR A 101 -3.22 -24.17 -7.76
N CYS A 102 -4.15 -24.45 -8.67
CA CYS A 102 -4.49 -23.54 -9.75
C CYS A 102 -5.99 -23.64 -10.09
N ALA A 103 -6.66 -22.51 -10.21
CA ALA A 103 -8.02 -22.46 -10.73
C ALA A 103 -8.01 -22.72 -12.24
N LYS A 104 -8.87 -23.66 -12.69
CA LYS A 104 -9.11 -23.88 -14.13
C LYS A 104 -10.01 -22.78 -14.66
N TYR A 105 -9.57 -22.08 -15.68
CA TYR A 105 -10.37 -21.05 -16.34
C TYR A 105 -10.27 -21.18 -17.86
N VAL A 106 -11.32 -20.76 -18.56
CA VAL A 106 -11.36 -20.67 -20.01
C VAL A 106 -11.59 -19.20 -20.37
N ILE A 107 -10.70 -18.65 -21.19
CA ILE A 107 -10.84 -17.30 -21.71
C ILE A 107 -11.75 -17.35 -22.94
N ASP A 108 -12.88 -16.66 -22.88
CA ASP A 108 -13.75 -16.43 -24.03
C ASP A 108 -13.29 -15.16 -24.76
N ASN A 109 -12.61 -15.34 -25.87
CA ASN A 109 -12.08 -14.23 -26.65
C ASN A 109 -13.15 -13.33 -27.30
N SER A 110 -14.42 -13.72 -27.25
CA SER A 110 -15.53 -12.86 -27.70
C SER A 110 -15.93 -11.79 -26.67
N LYS A 111 -15.48 -11.93 -25.42
CA LYS A 111 -15.86 -11.07 -24.31
C LYS A 111 -14.79 -10.04 -23.96
N GLU A 112 -15.23 -8.93 -23.37
CA GLU A 112 -14.40 -7.99 -22.67
C GLU A 112 -14.29 -8.38 -21.19
N TYR A 113 -13.06 -8.37 -20.66
CA TYR A 113 -12.79 -8.56 -19.24
C TYR A 113 -12.21 -7.30 -18.63
N LYS A 114 -12.74 -6.92 -17.47
CA LYS A 114 -12.21 -5.82 -16.64
C LYS A 114 -11.79 -6.38 -15.29
N GLY A 115 -10.53 -6.15 -14.95
CA GLY A 115 -9.97 -6.56 -13.67
C GLY A 115 -9.44 -5.36 -12.90
N ARG A 116 -9.52 -5.45 -11.57
CA ARG A 116 -8.83 -4.50 -10.67
C ARG A 116 -8.22 -5.24 -9.50
N TYR A 117 -7.08 -4.75 -9.06
CA TYR A 117 -6.45 -5.13 -7.81
C TYR A 117 -6.16 -3.87 -7.02
N ILE A 118 -6.50 -3.87 -5.74
CA ILE A 118 -6.14 -2.83 -4.77
C ILE A 118 -5.64 -3.55 -3.53
N GLY A 119 -4.42 -3.27 -3.13
CA GLY A 119 -3.81 -3.93 -1.99
C GLY A 119 -2.71 -3.12 -1.35
N HIS A 120 -2.22 -3.63 -0.23
CA HIS A 120 -1.06 -3.10 0.46
C HIS A 120 0.16 -3.97 0.12
N VAL A 121 1.25 -3.31 -0.21
CA VAL A 121 2.56 -3.92 -0.47
C VAL A 121 3.61 -3.22 0.40
N PRO A 122 4.87 -3.69 0.50
CA PRO A 122 5.83 -3.17 1.49
C PRO A 122 6.01 -1.66 1.54
N ARG A 123 5.76 -0.95 0.43
CA ARG A 123 5.85 0.51 0.39
C ARG A 123 4.51 1.22 0.51
N GLY A 124 3.39 0.50 0.55
CA GLY A 124 2.05 1.06 0.75
C GLY A 124 1.01 0.64 -0.28
N ALA A 125 0.06 1.51 -0.56
CA ALA A 125 -1.07 1.23 -1.43
C ALA A 125 -0.66 1.04 -2.89
N LEU A 126 -0.96 -0.13 -3.44
CA LEU A 126 -0.77 -0.50 -4.84
C LEU A 126 -2.13 -0.76 -5.47
N SER A 127 -2.32 -0.26 -6.67
CA SER A 127 -3.51 -0.58 -7.43
C SER A 127 -3.21 -0.77 -8.92
N HIS A 128 -3.90 -1.73 -9.50
CA HIS A 128 -3.84 -2.05 -10.92
C HIS A 128 -5.24 -2.14 -11.49
N TRP A 129 -5.41 -1.65 -12.70
CA TRP A 129 -6.62 -1.80 -13.50
C TRP A 129 -6.24 -2.34 -14.88
N CYS A 130 -7.00 -3.30 -15.36
CA CYS A 130 -6.75 -3.95 -16.64
C CYS A 130 -8.05 -4.10 -17.42
N ARG A 131 -7.99 -3.86 -18.73
CA ARG A 131 -9.03 -4.18 -19.68
C ARG A 131 -8.45 -5.09 -20.75
N ILE A 132 -9.11 -6.24 -20.97
CA ILE A 132 -8.71 -7.25 -21.94
C ILE A 132 -9.84 -7.43 -22.94
N GLU A 133 -9.52 -7.36 -24.23
CA GLU A 133 -10.44 -7.59 -25.33
C GLU A 133 -9.80 -8.54 -26.32
N LYS A 134 -10.54 -9.55 -26.77
CA LYS A 134 -10.05 -10.54 -27.75
C LYS A 134 -8.72 -11.17 -27.35
N GLY A 135 -8.57 -11.50 -26.05
CA GLY A 135 -7.36 -12.10 -25.51
C GLY A 135 -6.15 -11.16 -25.39
N VAL A 136 -6.29 -9.85 -25.70
CA VAL A 136 -5.20 -8.86 -25.67
C VAL A 136 -5.49 -7.76 -24.65
N ILE A 137 -4.46 -7.37 -23.88
CA ILE A 137 -4.55 -6.23 -22.97
C ILE A 137 -4.70 -4.95 -23.81
N LYS A 138 -5.84 -4.29 -23.70
CA LYS A 138 -6.14 -3.02 -24.37
C LYS A 138 -5.80 -1.81 -23.51
N ASN A 139 -5.91 -1.95 -22.21
CA ASN A 139 -5.58 -0.88 -21.29
C ASN A 139 -5.02 -1.47 -20.00
N TRP A 140 -3.96 -0.86 -19.51
CA TRP A 140 -3.37 -1.17 -18.21
C TRP A 140 -3.02 0.11 -17.49
N GLN A 141 -3.45 0.24 -16.26
CA GLN A 141 -3.09 1.34 -15.38
C GLN A 141 -2.60 0.81 -14.04
N ALA A 142 -1.52 1.39 -13.56
CA ALA A 142 -0.98 1.09 -12.24
C ALA A 142 -0.77 2.40 -11.47
N VAL A 143 -1.10 2.40 -10.18
CA VAL A 143 -0.71 3.44 -9.24
C VAL A 143 0.05 2.76 -8.11
N VAL A 144 1.36 3.00 -8.08
CA VAL A 144 2.26 2.37 -7.12
C VAL A 144 2.44 3.24 -5.87
N PRO A 145 2.86 2.68 -4.74
CA PRO A 145 2.99 3.43 -3.48
C PRO A 145 3.88 4.66 -3.58
N SER A 146 5.01 4.53 -4.27
CA SER A 146 5.93 5.67 -4.44
C SER A 146 5.34 6.81 -5.26
N THR A 147 4.38 6.53 -6.13
CA THR A 147 3.65 7.57 -6.85
C THR A 147 2.80 8.42 -5.90
N TRP A 148 2.20 7.79 -4.87
CA TRP A 148 1.51 8.51 -3.80
C TRP A 148 2.47 9.34 -2.97
N ASN A 149 3.54 8.74 -2.46
CA ASN A 149 4.45 9.39 -1.52
C ASN A 149 5.34 10.46 -2.16
N ALA A 150 5.69 10.30 -3.43
CA ALA A 150 6.49 11.28 -4.18
C ALA A 150 5.63 12.33 -4.91
N THR A 151 4.33 12.34 -4.65
CA THR A 151 3.43 13.33 -5.25
C THR A 151 3.83 14.76 -4.84
N PRO A 152 3.81 15.73 -5.76
CA PRO A 152 4.10 17.12 -5.43
C PRO A 152 2.99 17.74 -4.58
N LYS A 153 3.25 18.93 -4.03
CA LYS A 153 2.24 19.74 -3.35
C LYS A 153 0.99 19.92 -4.23
N ASP A 154 -0.14 20.09 -3.59
CA ASP A 154 -1.40 20.36 -4.27
C ASP A 154 -1.57 21.87 -4.63
N LYS A 155 -2.71 22.21 -5.20
CA LYS A 155 -3.05 23.60 -5.57
C LYS A 155 -3.19 24.54 -4.36
N ASP A 156 -3.45 23.99 -3.20
CA ASP A 156 -3.62 24.73 -1.93
C ASP A 156 -2.33 24.77 -1.12
N GLY A 157 -1.22 24.24 -1.65
CA GLY A 157 0.09 24.24 -1.05
C GLY A 157 0.36 23.09 -0.07
N ALA A 158 -0.57 22.14 0.09
CA ALA A 158 -0.35 20.96 0.94
C ALA A 158 0.71 20.05 0.32
N MET A 159 1.79 19.81 1.05
CA MET A 159 2.95 19.04 0.58
C MET A 159 2.64 17.55 0.45
N GLY A 160 3.28 16.91 -0.52
CA GLY A 160 3.34 15.45 -0.59
C GLY A 160 4.16 14.84 0.54
N ALA A 161 4.04 13.52 0.74
CA ALA A 161 4.67 12.86 1.88
C ALA A 161 6.20 13.00 1.90
N TYR A 162 6.86 12.93 0.76
CA TYR A 162 8.32 13.11 0.68
C TYR A 162 8.72 14.57 0.94
N GLU A 163 7.99 15.52 0.37
CA GLU A 163 8.27 16.93 0.56
C GLU A 163 8.12 17.36 2.02
N SER A 164 7.11 16.81 2.71
CA SER A 164 6.87 17.13 4.14
C SER A 164 7.87 16.46 5.10
N CYS A 165 8.73 15.58 4.61
CA CYS A 165 9.79 14.93 5.39
C CYS A 165 11.15 15.66 5.27
N LEU A 166 11.27 16.62 4.36
CA LEU A 166 12.47 17.43 4.15
C LEU A 166 12.43 18.70 4.98
#